data_c215ebdf58966a91cb234d879923c635
#
_entry.id   c215ebdf58966a91cb234d879923c635
#
_cell.length_a   1.000
_cell.length_b   1.000
_cell.length_c   1.000
_cell.angle_alpha   90.00
_cell.angle_beta   90.00
_cell.angle_gamma   90.00
#
_symmetry.space_group_name_H-M   'P 1'
#
loop_
_entity.id
_entity.type
_entity.pdbx_description
1 polymer ?
#
loop_
_entity_poly.entity_id
_entity_poly.type
_entity_poly.pdbx_seq_one_letter_code
_entity_poly.pdbx_strand_id
1 'polypeptide(L)'
;LGYLTHKNVLKFLEKSEIAVVPSRWEEPFGRTALESSSRACATIISNRGGLPETTDHCIILKKLTSNELYLNLKKLIKNQKFRKKIQHDGFKNVKHLIKKNSIFIDKIRENCLQNFNLNFIRNKLRIINIYNTGQKLNHRLYNISLGKKFTNGFIRNGHDVLEISDRDFIRQNRSFSFKNSSFKFQEYLIETFKNYNPDFLFFGHTKNIKSETIEQFRIINKNLIISQWNEDPVMPSLDYSKTNINNISYYASLVDHNFITTDPSIFK
;
A
#
# COMPACT_ATOMS: atom_id res chain seq x y z
N LEU A 1 15.97 17.61 16.18
CA LEU A 1 15.94 18.33 14.89
C LEU A 1 14.52 18.62 14.41
N GLY A 2 13.52 17.96 14.97
CA GLY A 2 12.14 18.11 14.54
C GLY A 2 11.87 17.57 13.12
N TYR A 3 10.82 18.09 12.47
CA TYR A 3 10.44 17.70 11.12
C TYR A 3 11.41 18.27 10.08
N LEU A 4 11.90 17.39 9.21
CA LEU A 4 12.76 17.76 8.08
C LEU A 4 12.11 17.35 6.77
N THR A 5 12.34 18.12 5.70
CA THR A 5 11.96 17.69 4.37
C THR A 5 12.80 16.48 3.95
N HIS A 6 12.25 15.60 3.10
CA HIS A 6 12.93 14.38 2.63
C HIS A 6 14.34 14.68 2.06
N LYS A 7 14.50 15.74 1.27
CA LYS A 7 15.79 16.18 0.75
C LYS A 7 16.80 16.46 1.87
N ASN A 8 16.36 17.07 2.95
CA ASN A 8 17.22 17.38 4.08
C ASN A 8 17.58 16.13 4.90
N VAL A 9 16.62 15.19 5.04
CA VAL A 9 16.88 13.88 5.67
C VAL A 9 18.00 13.15 4.91
N LEU A 10 17.92 13.07 3.59
CA LEU A 10 18.96 12.42 2.77
C LEU A 10 20.33 13.09 2.93
N LYS A 11 20.40 14.43 2.96
CA LYS A 11 21.65 15.17 3.22
C LYS A 11 22.21 14.89 4.63
N PHE A 12 21.35 14.66 5.61
CA PHE A 12 21.75 14.28 6.96
C PHE A 12 22.33 12.87 6.99
N LEU A 13 21.69 11.93 6.30
CA LEU A 13 22.18 10.56 6.18
C LEU A 13 23.53 10.50 5.46
N GLU A 14 23.77 11.33 4.45
CA GLU A 14 25.08 11.44 3.76
C GLU A 14 26.25 11.80 4.70
N LYS A 15 25.95 12.53 5.78
CA LYS A 15 26.93 12.95 6.79
C LYS A 15 26.99 12.01 8.00
N SER A 16 26.13 10.99 8.04
CA SER A 16 25.99 10.09 9.17
C SER A 16 26.69 8.76 8.90
N GLU A 17 27.50 8.31 9.81
CA GLU A 17 28.18 7.02 9.70
C GLU A 17 27.30 5.85 10.13
N ILE A 18 26.36 6.09 11.05
CA ILE A 18 25.46 5.08 11.62
C ILE A 18 24.04 5.62 11.56
N ALA A 19 23.09 4.78 11.15
CA ALA A 19 21.67 5.04 11.22
C ALA A 19 20.96 3.96 12.03
N VAL A 20 19.93 4.36 12.78
CA VAL A 20 19.13 3.45 13.61
C VAL A 20 17.67 3.59 13.24
N VAL A 21 17.04 2.47 12.90
CA VAL A 21 15.61 2.39 12.56
C VAL A 21 14.93 1.41 13.52
N PRO A 22 14.66 1.84 14.77
CA PRO A 22 14.16 0.98 15.84
C PRO A 22 12.61 0.97 15.85
N SER A 23 12.01 0.64 14.73
CA SER A 23 10.55 0.63 14.61
C SER A 23 9.92 -0.35 15.60
N ARG A 24 8.84 0.09 16.26
CA ARG A 24 8.07 -0.74 17.20
C ARG A 24 6.85 -1.37 16.55
N TRP A 25 6.47 -0.87 15.38
CA TRP A 25 5.35 -1.39 14.62
C TRP A 25 5.84 -2.22 13.43
N GLU A 26 4.96 -3.01 12.84
CA GLU A 26 5.29 -3.86 11.70
C GLU A 26 5.35 -3.00 10.43
N GLU A 27 6.55 -2.64 10.04
CA GLU A 27 6.79 -1.80 8.85
C GLU A 27 6.41 -2.56 7.58
N PRO A 28 5.60 -1.99 6.68
CA PRO A 28 5.30 -2.64 5.40
C PRO A 28 6.54 -2.88 4.54
N PHE A 29 7.46 -1.91 4.52
CA PHE A 29 8.67 -1.98 3.71
C PHE A 29 9.92 -1.39 4.40
N GLY A 30 9.77 -0.32 5.20
CA GLY A 30 10.89 0.31 5.91
C GLY A 30 11.82 1.16 5.03
N ARG A 31 11.28 2.09 4.26
CA ARG A 31 12.05 3.00 3.38
C ARG A 31 13.23 3.66 4.04
N THR A 32 13.12 4.02 5.32
CA THR A 32 14.19 4.68 6.07
C THR A 32 15.45 3.82 6.16
N ALA A 33 15.32 2.50 6.32
CA ALA A 33 16.46 1.59 6.33
C ALA A 33 17.16 1.55 4.96
N LEU A 34 16.37 1.47 3.88
CA LEU A 34 16.88 1.49 2.51
C LEU A 34 17.60 2.83 2.19
N GLU A 35 16.98 3.95 2.56
CA GLU A 35 17.55 5.29 2.37
C GLU A 35 18.86 5.44 3.12
N SER A 36 18.95 4.94 4.36
CA SER A 36 20.17 4.94 5.16
C SER A 36 21.29 4.14 4.52
N SER A 37 21.01 2.91 4.09
CA SER A 37 21.98 2.07 3.39
C SER A 37 22.40 2.67 2.04
N SER A 38 21.46 3.33 1.32
CA SER A 38 21.77 4.02 0.07
C SER A 38 22.69 5.23 0.22
N ARG A 39 22.84 5.74 1.44
CA ARG A 39 23.77 6.83 1.82
C ARG A 39 25.00 6.34 2.55
N ALA A 40 25.27 5.04 2.46
CA ALA A 40 26.40 4.39 3.09
C ALA A 40 26.44 4.55 4.63
N CYS A 41 25.29 4.59 5.29
CA CYS A 41 25.24 4.45 6.73
C CYS A 41 25.37 2.97 7.13
N ALA A 42 26.08 2.70 8.23
CA ALA A 42 25.99 1.41 8.91
C ALA A 42 24.63 1.33 9.63
N THR A 43 23.69 0.58 9.07
CA THR A 43 22.30 0.61 9.52
C THR A 43 22.02 -0.45 10.58
N ILE A 44 21.33 -0.06 11.66
CA ILE A 44 20.77 -0.96 12.68
C ILE A 44 19.25 -0.88 12.55
N ILE A 45 18.58 -2.02 12.44
CA ILE A 45 17.13 -2.11 12.28
C ILE A 45 16.52 -3.02 13.34
N SER A 46 15.23 -2.81 13.64
CA SER A 46 14.44 -3.79 14.39
C SER A 46 13.97 -4.91 13.47
N ASN A 47 13.73 -6.09 14.05
CA ASN A 47 13.12 -7.22 13.34
C ASN A 47 11.58 -7.07 13.35
N ARG A 48 11.05 -6.15 12.50
CA ARG A 48 9.62 -5.82 12.43
C ARG A 48 9.14 -5.68 10.99
N GLY A 49 8.11 -6.48 10.66
CA GLY A 49 7.50 -6.48 9.32
C GLY A 49 8.51 -6.68 8.20
N GLY A 50 8.43 -5.86 7.17
CA GLY A 50 9.32 -5.90 6.00
C GLY A 50 10.69 -5.24 6.19
N LEU A 51 11.02 -4.69 7.38
CA LEU A 51 12.34 -4.07 7.60
C LEU A 51 13.52 -5.01 7.28
N PRO A 52 13.51 -6.29 7.73
CA PRO A 52 14.62 -7.22 7.42
C PRO A 52 14.81 -7.50 5.93
N GLU A 53 13.76 -7.27 5.12
CA GLU A 53 13.79 -7.53 3.68
C GLU A 53 14.35 -6.35 2.87
N THR A 54 14.49 -5.17 3.50
CA THR A 54 14.90 -3.95 2.79
C THR A 54 16.39 -3.83 2.58
N THR A 55 17.20 -4.51 3.40
CA THR A 55 18.68 -4.49 3.26
C THR A 55 19.32 -5.71 3.91
N ASP A 56 20.13 -6.44 3.14
CA ASP A 56 20.80 -7.68 3.61
C ASP A 56 22.03 -7.40 4.48
N HIS A 57 22.63 -6.23 4.35
CA HIS A 57 23.87 -5.88 5.03
C HIS A 57 23.63 -4.80 6.09
N CYS A 58 22.90 -5.18 7.14
CA CYS A 58 22.60 -4.34 8.29
C CYS A 58 22.71 -5.15 9.58
N ILE A 59 22.58 -4.50 10.72
CA ILE A 59 22.45 -5.18 12.01
C ILE A 59 20.95 -5.27 12.34
N ILE A 60 20.43 -6.49 12.45
CA ILE A 60 19.06 -6.75 12.88
C ILE A 60 19.06 -7.00 14.38
N LEU A 61 18.29 -6.22 15.14
CA LEU A 61 18.12 -6.41 16.57
C LEU A 61 17.25 -7.64 16.83
N LYS A 62 17.78 -8.61 17.59
CA LYS A 62 17.03 -9.82 17.98
C LYS A 62 15.89 -9.49 18.93
N LYS A 63 16.13 -8.54 19.84
CA LYS A 63 15.15 -8.00 20.78
C LYS A 63 15.21 -6.47 20.71
N LEU A 64 14.06 -5.82 20.64
CA LEU A 64 14.01 -4.37 20.64
C LEU A 64 14.14 -3.83 22.06
N THR A 65 15.35 -3.88 22.59
CA THR A 65 15.69 -3.38 23.94
C THR A 65 16.78 -2.33 23.86
N SER A 66 16.77 -1.40 24.82
CA SER A 66 17.81 -0.35 24.92
C SER A 66 19.21 -0.94 25.09
N ASN A 67 19.34 -2.06 25.81
CA ASN A 67 20.62 -2.72 26.04
C ASN A 67 21.16 -3.34 24.74
N GLU A 68 20.34 -4.03 23.95
CA GLU A 68 20.78 -4.63 22.69
C GLU A 68 21.17 -3.55 21.68
N LEU A 69 20.38 -2.47 21.60
CA LEU A 69 20.72 -1.32 20.77
C LEU A 69 22.07 -0.69 21.21
N TYR A 70 22.25 -0.48 22.52
CA TYR A 70 23.50 0.05 23.06
C TYR A 70 24.72 -0.80 22.69
N LEU A 71 24.61 -2.12 22.85
CA LEU A 71 25.72 -3.03 22.55
C LEU A 71 26.09 -2.99 21.05
N ASN A 72 25.12 -2.96 20.16
CA ASN A 72 25.36 -2.87 18.73
C ASN A 72 25.90 -1.51 18.31
N LEU A 73 25.41 -0.41 18.87
CA LEU A 73 25.98 0.92 18.66
C LEU A 73 27.43 0.99 19.14
N LYS A 74 27.71 0.53 20.35
CA LYS A 74 29.07 0.47 20.90
C LYS A 74 30.01 -0.34 20.01
N LYS A 75 29.54 -1.47 19.45
CA LYS A 75 30.31 -2.29 18.52
C LYS A 75 30.66 -1.53 17.24
N LEU A 76 29.70 -0.83 16.64
CA LEU A 76 29.91 -0.04 15.42
C LEU A 76 30.83 1.17 15.68
N ILE A 77 30.71 1.84 16.82
CA ILE A 77 31.52 2.99 17.18
C ILE A 77 32.98 2.56 17.42
N LYS A 78 33.19 1.50 18.18
CA LYS A 78 34.54 1.04 18.56
C LYS A 78 35.28 0.30 17.44
N ASN A 79 34.56 -0.38 16.55
CA ASN A 79 35.15 -1.18 15.47
C ASN A 79 34.93 -0.52 14.11
N GLN A 80 35.81 0.38 13.75
CA GLN A 80 35.76 1.11 12.48
C GLN A 80 35.82 0.17 11.26
N LYS A 81 36.62 -0.89 11.31
CA LYS A 81 36.74 -1.86 10.20
C LYS A 81 35.40 -2.58 9.96
N PHE A 82 34.73 -3.01 11.02
CA PHE A 82 33.43 -3.64 10.95
C PHE A 82 32.37 -2.66 10.46
N ARG A 83 32.37 -1.42 10.97
CA ARG A 83 31.47 -0.36 10.51
C ARG A 83 31.60 -0.10 9.01
N LYS A 84 32.83 0.13 8.54
CA LYS A 84 33.15 0.36 7.11
C LYS A 84 32.72 -0.81 6.22
N LYS A 85 32.84 -2.04 6.71
CA LYS A 85 32.34 -3.21 5.98
C LYS A 85 30.83 -3.14 5.79
N ILE A 86 30.05 -2.92 6.85
CA ILE A 86 28.58 -2.80 6.77
C ILE A 86 28.18 -1.64 5.87
N GLN A 87 28.84 -0.50 5.97
CA GLN A 87 28.61 0.67 5.10
C GLN A 87 28.80 0.35 3.62
N HIS A 88 29.92 -0.26 3.29
CA HIS A 88 30.27 -0.61 1.90
C HIS A 88 29.29 -1.67 1.33
N ASP A 89 29.08 -2.76 2.08
CA ASP A 89 28.29 -3.89 1.63
C ASP A 89 26.80 -3.49 1.50
N GLY A 90 26.27 -2.73 2.47
CA GLY A 90 24.92 -2.18 2.41
C GLY A 90 24.70 -1.25 1.22
N PHE A 91 25.63 -0.33 0.97
CA PHE A 91 25.55 0.58 -0.18
C PHE A 91 25.60 -0.16 -1.52
N LYS A 92 26.50 -1.13 -1.66
CA LYS A 92 26.63 -1.96 -2.87
C LYS A 92 25.37 -2.79 -3.11
N ASN A 93 24.81 -3.37 -2.05
CA ASN A 93 23.61 -4.19 -2.15
C ASN A 93 22.39 -3.38 -2.60
N VAL A 94 22.18 -2.19 -2.05
CA VAL A 94 21.06 -1.30 -2.47
C VAL A 94 21.13 -1.01 -3.97
N LYS A 95 22.29 -0.71 -4.51
CA LYS A 95 22.46 -0.50 -5.97
C LYS A 95 22.11 -1.75 -6.77
N HIS A 96 22.52 -2.92 -6.28
CA HIS A 96 22.23 -4.18 -6.94
C HIS A 96 20.74 -4.51 -6.89
N LEU A 97 20.08 -4.35 -5.74
CA LEU A 97 18.67 -4.60 -5.55
C LEU A 97 17.79 -3.70 -6.45
N ILE A 98 18.10 -2.42 -6.54
CA ILE A 98 17.38 -1.48 -7.40
C ILE A 98 17.43 -1.96 -8.86
N LYS A 99 18.63 -2.29 -9.35
CA LYS A 99 18.81 -2.78 -10.74
C LYS A 99 18.08 -4.12 -10.98
N LYS A 100 18.24 -5.07 -10.05
CA LYS A 100 17.61 -6.40 -10.13
C LYS A 100 16.09 -6.30 -10.13
N ASN A 101 15.53 -5.49 -9.23
CA ASN A 101 14.08 -5.32 -9.12
C ASN A 101 13.49 -4.61 -10.34
N SER A 102 14.17 -3.59 -10.89
CA SER A 102 13.73 -2.95 -12.13
C SER A 102 13.65 -3.95 -13.29
N ILE A 103 14.70 -4.76 -13.49
CA ILE A 103 14.72 -5.80 -14.53
C ILE A 103 13.63 -6.86 -14.31
N PHE A 104 13.40 -7.23 -13.05
CA PHE A 104 12.37 -8.21 -12.69
C PHE A 104 10.96 -7.67 -12.97
N ILE A 105 10.69 -6.42 -12.60
CA ILE A 105 9.42 -5.74 -12.89
C ILE A 105 9.20 -5.64 -14.40
N ASP A 106 10.25 -5.25 -15.16
CA ASP A 106 10.15 -5.16 -16.62
C ASP A 106 9.84 -6.53 -17.25
N LYS A 107 10.47 -7.61 -16.77
CA LYS A 107 10.15 -8.97 -17.23
C LYS A 107 8.71 -9.39 -16.92
N ILE A 108 8.21 -9.10 -15.71
CA ILE A 108 6.80 -9.36 -15.38
C ILE A 108 5.90 -8.56 -16.30
N ARG A 109 6.20 -7.29 -16.50
CA ARG A 109 5.44 -6.41 -17.40
C ARG A 109 5.43 -6.92 -18.84
N GLU A 110 6.56 -7.33 -19.36
CA GLU A 110 6.67 -7.93 -20.71
C GLU A 110 5.86 -9.22 -20.81
N ASN A 111 5.97 -10.12 -19.82
CA ASN A 111 5.16 -11.35 -19.78
C ASN A 111 3.66 -11.05 -19.70
N CYS A 112 3.27 -10.07 -18.89
CA CYS A 112 1.87 -9.63 -18.83
C CYS A 112 1.42 -9.09 -20.19
N LEU A 113 2.21 -8.25 -20.85
CA LEU A 113 1.89 -7.70 -22.18
C LEU A 113 1.80 -8.76 -23.25
N GLN A 114 2.63 -9.81 -23.21
CA GLN A 114 2.59 -10.93 -24.16
C GLN A 114 1.39 -11.84 -23.94
N ASN A 115 0.99 -12.05 -22.68
CA ASN A 115 -0.11 -12.92 -22.30
C ASN A 115 -1.47 -12.21 -22.30
N PHE A 116 -1.49 -10.88 -22.22
CA PHE A 116 -2.72 -10.11 -22.34
C PHE A 116 -3.14 -10.03 -23.81
N ASN A 117 -4.36 -10.45 -24.09
CA ASN A 117 -5.00 -10.20 -25.36
C ASN A 117 -5.08 -8.66 -25.54
N LEU A 118 -4.26 -8.10 -26.45
CA LEU A 118 -4.13 -6.65 -26.66
C LEU A 118 -5.47 -5.94 -26.97
N ASN A 119 -6.51 -6.71 -27.29
CA ASN A 119 -7.87 -6.18 -27.45
C ASN A 119 -8.46 -5.58 -26.19
N PHE A 120 -8.06 -6.06 -25.00
CA PHE A 120 -8.53 -5.50 -23.72
C PHE A 120 -7.93 -4.09 -23.47
N ILE A 121 -6.68 -3.87 -23.90
CA ILE A 121 -5.98 -2.59 -23.71
C ILE A 121 -6.47 -1.52 -24.71
N ARG A 122 -7.04 -1.94 -25.86
CA ARG A 122 -7.54 -1.02 -26.89
C ARG A 122 -8.92 -0.45 -26.61
N ASN A 123 -9.70 -1.10 -25.76
CA ASN A 123 -11.04 -0.64 -25.45
C ASN A 123 -11.03 0.29 -24.25
N LYS A 124 -11.55 1.50 -24.45
CA LYS A 124 -11.79 2.46 -23.37
C LYS A 124 -12.82 1.89 -22.42
N LEU A 125 -12.42 1.66 -21.16
CA LEU A 125 -13.30 1.17 -20.13
C LEU A 125 -13.92 2.32 -19.35
N ARG A 126 -15.14 2.10 -18.87
CA ARG A 126 -15.80 2.91 -17.85
C ARG A 126 -15.54 2.26 -16.50
N ILE A 127 -14.85 2.97 -15.63
CA ILE A 127 -14.38 2.45 -14.34
C ILE A 127 -15.04 3.24 -13.21
N ILE A 128 -15.61 2.55 -12.24
CA ILE A 128 -15.95 3.15 -10.96
C ILE A 128 -14.86 2.81 -9.96
N ASN A 129 -14.20 3.83 -9.40
CA ASN A 129 -13.22 3.66 -8.33
C ASN A 129 -13.80 4.16 -7.00
N ILE A 130 -14.04 3.23 -6.05
CA ILE A 130 -14.61 3.56 -4.74
C ILE A 130 -13.52 3.48 -3.68
N TYR A 131 -13.27 4.58 -3.00
CA TYR A 131 -12.31 4.66 -1.91
C TYR A 131 -12.59 5.87 -1.02
N ASN A 132 -11.97 5.92 0.16
CA ASN A 132 -12.11 7.08 1.05
C ASN A 132 -11.26 8.25 0.54
N THR A 133 -11.89 9.31 0.05
CA THR A 133 -11.20 10.53 -0.39
C THR A 133 -10.76 11.42 0.77
N GLY A 134 -11.37 11.27 1.96
CA GLY A 134 -10.97 12.00 3.15
C GLY A 134 -11.23 13.50 3.11
N GLN A 135 -12.28 13.95 2.43
CA GLN A 135 -12.59 15.38 2.25
C GLN A 135 -12.74 16.17 3.57
N LYS A 136 -13.07 15.48 4.68
CA LYS A 136 -13.12 16.12 6.01
C LYS A 136 -11.79 16.16 6.75
N LEU A 137 -10.81 15.38 6.30
CA LEU A 137 -9.49 15.39 6.92
C LEU A 137 -8.63 16.36 6.11
N ASN A 138 -8.34 17.49 6.62
CA ASN A 138 -7.48 18.53 6.04
C ASN A 138 -6.52 18.01 4.90
N HIS A 139 -7.01 17.56 3.87
CA HIS A 139 -6.84 17.61 2.44
C HIS A 139 -5.56 17.29 1.74
N ARG A 140 -4.46 17.04 2.40
CA ARG A 140 -3.20 16.57 1.80
C ARG A 140 -3.29 15.10 1.37
N LEU A 141 -4.14 14.30 2.03
CA LEU A 141 -4.28 12.88 1.75
C LEU A 141 -5.06 12.60 0.46
N TYR A 142 -6.03 13.44 0.09
CA TYR A 142 -6.81 13.25 -1.12
C TYR A 142 -5.93 13.13 -2.37
N ASN A 143 -5.01 14.09 -2.58
CA ASN A 143 -4.18 14.13 -3.78
C ASN A 143 -3.04 13.09 -3.79
N ILE A 144 -2.68 12.53 -2.64
CA ILE A 144 -1.58 11.58 -2.50
C ILE A 144 -2.03 10.17 -2.12
N SER A 145 -3.32 9.97 -1.86
CA SER A 145 -3.88 8.66 -1.51
C SER A 145 -3.67 7.65 -2.64
N LEU A 146 -3.56 6.39 -2.28
CA LEU A 146 -3.39 5.32 -3.26
C LEU A 146 -4.59 5.22 -4.21
N GLY A 147 -5.83 5.39 -3.67
CA GLY A 147 -7.04 5.44 -4.49
C GLY A 147 -6.97 6.50 -5.58
N LYS A 148 -6.47 7.72 -5.25
CA LYS A 148 -6.28 8.79 -6.26
C LYS A 148 -5.19 8.47 -7.27
N LYS A 149 -4.14 7.78 -6.85
CA LYS A 149 -3.10 7.34 -7.78
C LYS A 149 -3.63 6.31 -8.78
N PHE A 150 -4.50 5.39 -8.34
CA PHE A 150 -5.19 4.47 -9.25
C PHE A 150 -6.08 5.20 -10.24
N THR A 151 -6.93 6.13 -9.77
CA THR A 151 -7.73 6.98 -10.68
C THR A 151 -6.87 7.64 -11.73
N ASN A 152 -5.79 8.31 -11.32
CA ASN A 152 -4.89 8.98 -12.25
C ASN A 152 -4.21 8.00 -13.21
N GLY A 153 -3.89 6.79 -12.76
CA GLY A 153 -3.34 5.72 -13.58
C GLY A 153 -4.33 5.27 -14.66
N PHE A 154 -5.57 5.02 -14.29
CA PHE A 154 -6.63 4.64 -15.24
C PHE A 154 -6.90 5.74 -16.27
N ILE A 155 -7.00 7.00 -15.84
CA ILE A 155 -7.20 8.15 -16.76
C ILE A 155 -6.02 8.26 -17.74
N ARG A 156 -4.78 8.13 -17.28
CA ARG A 156 -3.59 8.18 -18.15
C ARG A 156 -3.55 7.04 -19.18
N ASN A 157 -4.16 5.92 -18.85
CA ASN A 157 -4.33 4.79 -19.79
C ASN A 157 -5.55 4.96 -20.72
N GLY A 158 -6.24 6.10 -20.68
CA GLY A 158 -7.32 6.42 -21.60
C GLY A 158 -8.70 5.94 -21.17
N HIS A 159 -8.87 5.48 -19.94
CA HIS A 159 -10.16 5.03 -19.42
C HIS A 159 -10.97 6.20 -18.85
N ASP A 160 -12.30 6.05 -18.86
CA ASP A 160 -13.21 6.93 -18.13
C ASP A 160 -13.32 6.47 -16.68
N VAL A 161 -13.12 7.39 -15.73
CA VAL A 161 -13.14 7.03 -14.31
C VAL A 161 -14.09 7.92 -13.52
N LEU A 162 -15.04 7.28 -12.85
CA LEU A 162 -15.91 7.90 -11.87
C LEU A 162 -15.39 7.57 -10.46
N GLU A 163 -15.02 8.59 -9.69
CA GLU A 163 -14.61 8.43 -8.29
C GLU A 163 -15.79 8.54 -7.34
N ILE A 164 -15.89 7.62 -6.39
CA ILE A 164 -16.90 7.67 -5.34
C ILE A 164 -16.22 7.50 -3.98
N SER A 165 -16.50 8.43 -3.05
CA SER A 165 -16.07 8.30 -1.66
C SER A 165 -17.21 7.78 -0.81
N ASP A 166 -17.08 6.54 -0.34
CA ASP A 166 -18.09 5.89 0.51
C ASP A 166 -18.29 6.65 1.84
N ARG A 167 -17.20 6.95 2.52
CA ARG A 167 -17.24 7.60 3.84
C ARG A 167 -17.71 9.05 3.77
N ASP A 168 -17.32 9.78 2.73
CA ASP A 168 -17.72 11.18 2.59
C ASP A 168 -19.19 11.28 2.20
N PHE A 169 -19.67 10.40 1.30
CA PHE A 169 -21.09 10.32 0.97
C PHE A 169 -21.95 10.05 2.21
N ILE A 170 -21.60 9.02 3.00
CA ILE A 170 -22.33 8.65 4.21
C ILE A 170 -22.33 9.80 5.23
N ARG A 171 -21.21 10.52 5.36
CA ARG A 171 -21.09 11.66 6.26
C ARG A 171 -21.93 12.87 5.83
N GLN A 172 -21.96 13.18 4.54
CA GLN A 172 -22.74 14.27 3.98
C GLN A 172 -24.23 14.01 4.10
N ASN A 173 -24.65 12.74 3.94
CA ASN A 173 -26.05 12.33 4.03
C ASN A 173 -26.47 11.85 5.41
N ARG A 174 -25.69 12.14 6.45
CA ARG A 174 -25.96 11.72 7.82
C ARG A 174 -27.21 12.44 8.35
N SER A 175 -28.32 11.72 8.41
CA SER A 175 -29.50 12.10 9.19
C SER A 175 -29.41 11.50 10.58
N PHE A 176 -30.42 11.67 11.43
CA PHE A 176 -30.45 11.19 12.83
C PHE A 176 -30.08 9.70 13.03
N SER A 177 -30.01 8.89 11.96
CA SER A 177 -29.62 7.48 12.03
C SER A 177 -28.54 7.15 10.99
N PHE A 178 -27.48 6.48 11.46
CA PHE A 178 -26.43 5.94 10.59
C PHE A 178 -26.96 4.90 9.59
N LYS A 179 -27.98 4.11 9.99
CA LYS A 179 -28.63 3.11 9.13
C LYS A 179 -29.23 3.73 7.87
N ASN A 180 -29.85 4.92 8.00
CA ASN A 180 -30.45 5.61 6.86
C ASN A 180 -29.41 6.11 5.86
N SER A 181 -28.26 6.60 6.30
CA SER A 181 -27.22 7.07 5.40
C SER A 181 -26.49 5.93 4.68
N SER A 182 -26.36 4.77 5.33
CA SER A 182 -25.85 3.56 4.68
C SER A 182 -26.83 3.03 3.61
N PHE A 183 -28.12 3.05 3.88
CA PHE A 183 -29.14 2.67 2.91
C PHE A 183 -29.14 3.60 1.69
N LYS A 184 -29.15 4.91 1.90
CA LYS A 184 -29.04 5.91 0.82
C LYS A 184 -27.78 5.72 -0.03
N PHE A 185 -26.68 5.26 0.58
CA PHE A 185 -25.47 4.98 -0.17
C PHE A 185 -25.63 3.80 -1.13
N GLN A 186 -26.34 2.73 -0.72
CA GLN A 186 -26.62 1.62 -1.62
C GLN A 186 -27.50 2.05 -2.80
N GLU A 187 -28.56 2.82 -2.53
CA GLU A 187 -29.45 3.36 -3.58
C GLU A 187 -28.65 4.23 -4.56
N TYR A 188 -27.83 5.14 -4.04
CA TYR A 188 -26.95 5.99 -4.86
C TYR A 188 -26.01 5.16 -5.74
N LEU A 189 -25.41 4.10 -5.18
CA LEU A 189 -24.53 3.23 -5.95
C LEU A 189 -25.28 2.51 -7.08
N ILE A 190 -26.47 1.95 -6.80
CA ILE A 190 -27.27 1.24 -7.79
C ILE A 190 -27.69 2.18 -8.93
N GLU A 191 -28.20 3.37 -8.61
CA GLU A 191 -28.57 4.36 -9.61
C GLU A 191 -27.36 4.86 -10.41
N THR A 192 -26.22 5.07 -9.75
CA THR A 192 -24.98 5.42 -10.43
C THR A 192 -24.54 4.34 -11.40
N PHE A 193 -24.65 3.07 -11.00
CA PHE A 193 -24.34 1.92 -11.84
C PHE A 193 -25.23 1.82 -13.06
N LYS A 194 -26.54 2.00 -12.91
CA LYS A 194 -27.49 2.00 -14.02
C LYS A 194 -27.16 3.09 -15.06
N ASN A 195 -26.87 4.29 -14.58
CA ASN A 195 -26.62 5.45 -15.44
C ASN A 195 -25.25 5.42 -16.10
N TYR A 196 -24.22 5.05 -15.33
CA TYR A 196 -22.84 5.02 -15.81
C TYR A 196 -22.50 3.75 -16.57
N ASN A 197 -23.13 2.62 -16.21
CA ASN A 197 -22.91 1.28 -16.77
C ASN A 197 -21.42 0.93 -16.89
N PRO A 198 -20.70 0.76 -15.76
CA PRO A 198 -19.27 0.54 -15.76
C PRO A 198 -18.89 -0.85 -16.29
N ASP A 199 -17.71 -0.96 -16.88
CA ASP A 199 -17.08 -2.22 -17.27
C ASP A 199 -16.25 -2.81 -16.13
N PHE A 200 -15.75 -1.92 -15.22
CA PHE A 200 -14.89 -2.31 -14.11
C PHE A 200 -15.22 -1.54 -12.85
N LEU A 201 -15.45 -2.28 -11.77
CA LEU A 201 -15.55 -1.75 -10.41
C LEU A 201 -14.27 -2.04 -9.64
N PHE A 202 -13.62 -1.00 -9.18
CA PHE A 202 -12.41 -1.08 -8.37
C PHE A 202 -12.61 -0.37 -7.04
N PHE A 203 -12.35 -1.03 -5.92
CA PHE A 203 -12.56 -0.41 -4.62
C PHE A 203 -11.51 -0.83 -3.59
N GLY A 204 -11.23 0.06 -2.65
CA GLY A 204 -10.29 -0.20 -1.57
C GLY A 204 -10.68 0.43 -0.25
N HIS A 205 -10.35 -0.28 0.85
CA HIS A 205 -10.62 0.15 2.22
C HIS A 205 -12.08 0.55 2.51
N THR A 206 -13.01 0.06 1.73
CA THR A 206 -14.45 0.26 1.98
C THR A 206 -15.03 -0.89 2.79
N LYS A 207 -16.01 -0.56 3.64
CA LYS A 207 -16.84 -1.52 4.38
C LYS A 207 -18.32 -1.29 4.11
N ASN A 208 -18.61 -0.31 3.26
CA ASN A 208 -19.93 0.27 3.17
C ASN A 208 -20.73 -0.24 1.97
N ILE A 209 -20.14 -1.10 1.13
CA ILE A 209 -20.86 -1.75 0.03
C ILE A 209 -21.43 -3.07 0.55
N LYS A 210 -22.73 -3.25 0.45
CA LYS A 210 -23.40 -4.49 0.86
C LYS A 210 -23.29 -5.57 -0.22
N SER A 211 -23.30 -6.84 0.20
CA SER A 211 -23.34 -8.00 -0.70
C SER A 211 -24.47 -7.92 -1.72
N GLU A 212 -25.68 -7.58 -1.26
CA GLU A 212 -26.86 -7.47 -2.10
C GLU A 212 -26.69 -6.37 -3.17
N THR A 213 -25.94 -5.32 -2.86
CA THR A 213 -25.63 -4.25 -3.82
C THR A 213 -24.66 -4.74 -4.90
N ILE A 214 -23.67 -5.55 -4.53
CA ILE A 214 -22.74 -6.18 -5.48
C ILE A 214 -23.48 -7.16 -6.40
N GLU A 215 -24.40 -7.94 -5.85
CA GLU A 215 -25.25 -8.82 -6.65
C GLU A 215 -26.11 -8.04 -7.66
N GLN A 216 -26.69 -6.91 -7.23
CA GLN A 216 -27.42 -6.02 -8.14
C GLN A 216 -26.54 -5.48 -9.26
N PHE A 217 -25.28 -5.14 -8.99
CA PHE A 217 -24.33 -4.71 -10.03
C PHE A 217 -24.13 -5.78 -11.10
N ARG A 218 -23.99 -7.04 -10.69
CA ARG A 218 -23.85 -8.17 -11.63
C ARG A 218 -25.10 -8.45 -12.43
N ILE A 219 -26.29 -8.14 -11.86
CA ILE A 219 -27.55 -8.21 -12.60
C ILE A 219 -27.62 -7.10 -13.66
N ILE A 220 -27.19 -5.88 -13.32
CA ILE A 220 -27.17 -4.73 -14.24
C ILE A 220 -26.17 -4.96 -15.39
N ASN A 221 -24.97 -5.43 -15.07
CA ASN A 221 -23.94 -5.75 -16.06
C ASN A 221 -23.31 -7.12 -15.77
N LYS A 222 -23.67 -8.13 -16.55
CA LYS A 222 -23.17 -9.51 -16.40
C LYS A 222 -21.65 -9.64 -16.70
N ASN A 223 -21.09 -8.72 -17.47
CA ASN A 223 -19.68 -8.71 -17.83
C ASN A 223 -18.83 -7.83 -16.91
N LEU A 224 -19.42 -7.30 -15.85
CA LEU A 224 -18.73 -6.46 -14.89
C LEU A 224 -17.60 -7.22 -14.21
N ILE A 225 -16.40 -6.67 -14.27
CA ILE A 225 -15.25 -7.14 -13.49
C ILE A 225 -15.20 -6.33 -12.19
N ILE A 226 -15.10 -7.02 -11.07
CA ILE A 226 -15.04 -6.41 -9.74
C ILE A 226 -13.72 -6.79 -9.07
N SER A 227 -12.98 -5.79 -8.61
CA SER A 227 -11.73 -6.02 -7.88
C SER A 227 -11.62 -5.15 -6.64
N GLN A 228 -11.10 -5.73 -5.57
CA GLN A 228 -10.73 -4.96 -4.38
C GLN A 228 -9.21 -4.91 -4.21
N TRP A 229 -8.75 -3.89 -3.49
CA TRP A 229 -7.35 -3.73 -3.12
C TRP A 229 -7.20 -3.32 -1.65
N ASN A 230 -6.09 -3.76 -1.04
CA ASN A 230 -5.71 -3.39 0.30
C ASN A 230 -4.18 -3.32 0.39
N GLU A 231 -3.64 -2.12 0.67
CA GLU A 231 -2.21 -1.88 0.81
C GLU A 231 -1.68 -2.05 2.23
N ASP A 232 -2.57 -2.09 3.22
CA ASP A 232 -2.14 -2.27 4.61
C ASP A 232 -1.67 -3.71 4.84
N PRO A 233 -0.64 -3.90 5.69
CA PRO A 233 -0.22 -5.24 6.10
C PRO A 233 -1.37 -5.99 6.75
N VAL A 234 -1.54 -7.25 6.36
CA VAL A 234 -2.61 -8.11 6.88
C VAL A 234 -1.97 -9.25 7.65
N MET A 235 -1.78 -9.06 8.96
CA MET A 235 -1.17 -10.05 9.85
C MET A 235 -2.17 -10.41 10.95
N PRO A 236 -2.57 -11.71 11.08
CA PRO A 236 -3.57 -12.14 12.08
C PRO A 236 -3.20 -11.82 13.54
N SER A 237 -1.90 -11.71 13.82
CA SER A 237 -1.36 -11.38 15.14
C SER A 237 -1.57 -9.91 15.56
N LEU A 238 -1.98 -9.04 14.65
CA LEU A 238 -2.11 -7.61 14.89
C LEU A 238 -3.58 -7.20 14.99
N ASP A 239 -3.97 -6.55 16.08
CA ASP A 239 -5.37 -6.18 16.33
C ASP A 239 -5.95 -5.26 15.25
N TYR A 240 -5.19 -4.30 14.75
CA TYR A 240 -5.64 -3.41 13.67
C TYR A 240 -5.86 -4.16 12.35
N SER A 241 -5.10 -5.24 12.09
CA SER A 241 -5.24 -6.07 10.90
C SER A 241 -6.52 -6.89 10.89
N LYS A 242 -7.06 -7.27 12.07
CA LYS A 242 -8.31 -8.04 12.16
C LYS A 242 -9.45 -7.40 11.39
N THR A 243 -9.56 -6.08 11.46
CA THR A 243 -10.58 -5.35 10.69
C THR A 243 -10.37 -5.45 9.18
N ASN A 244 -9.12 -5.35 8.73
CA ASN A 244 -8.79 -5.46 7.31
C ASN A 244 -8.99 -6.89 6.80
N ILE A 245 -8.57 -7.90 7.59
CA ILE A 245 -8.83 -9.32 7.30
C ILE A 245 -10.33 -9.57 7.13
N ASN A 246 -11.15 -9.13 8.08
CA ASN A 246 -12.59 -9.31 8.02
C ASN A 246 -13.21 -8.65 6.77
N ASN A 247 -12.75 -7.45 6.40
CA ASN A 247 -13.24 -6.78 5.20
C ASN A 247 -12.82 -7.51 3.92
N ILE A 248 -11.56 -7.94 3.83
CA ILE A 248 -11.05 -8.69 2.68
C ILE A 248 -11.83 -9.99 2.55
N SER A 249 -12.01 -10.73 3.65
CA SER A 249 -12.75 -11.99 3.69
C SER A 249 -14.22 -11.81 3.33
N TYR A 250 -14.86 -10.73 3.78
CA TYR A 250 -16.26 -10.43 3.45
C TYR A 250 -16.47 -10.28 1.94
N TYR A 251 -15.55 -9.61 1.25
CA TYR A 251 -15.67 -9.41 -0.19
C TYR A 251 -15.05 -10.52 -1.04
N ALA A 252 -14.24 -11.41 -0.45
CA ALA A 252 -13.44 -12.38 -1.19
C ALA A 252 -14.26 -13.25 -2.15
N SER A 253 -15.47 -13.65 -1.76
CA SER A 253 -16.39 -14.46 -2.59
C SER A 253 -17.24 -13.62 -3.55
N LEU A 254 -17.23 -12.30 -3.41
CA LEU A 254 -18.09 -11.37 -4.17
C LEU A 254 -17.34 -10.67 -5.31
N VAL A 255 -16.01 -10.72 -5.31
CA VAL A 255 -15.15 -10.06 -6.28
C VAL A 255 -14.38 -11.07 -7.13
N ASP A 256 -13.98 -10.64 -8.33
CA ASP A 256 -13.20 -11.48 -9.25
C ASP A 256 -11.72 -11.50 -8.87
N HIS A 257 -11.19 -10.37 -8.34
CA HIS A 257 -9.79 -10.26 -7.97
C HIS A 257 -9.60 -9.51 -6.65
N ASN A 258 -8.65 -10.02 -5.85
CA ASN A 258 -8.20 -9.39 -4.61
C ASN A 258 -6.72 -9.01 -4.74
N PHE A 259 -6.40 -7.73 -4.63
CA PHE A 259 -5.04 -7.22 -4.61
C PHE A 259 -4.65 -6.88 -3.17
N ILE A 260 -3.73 -7.65 -2.61
CA ILE A 260 -3.20 -7.46 -1.26
C ILE A 260 -1.68 -7.38 -1.30
N THR A 261 -1.07 -6.65 -0.37
CA THR A 261 0.39 -6.53 -0.24
C THR A 261 1.01 -7.62 0.62
N THR A 262 0.19 -8.41 1.30
CA THR A 262 0.61 -9.51 2.18
C THR A 262 0.49 -10.84 1.45
N ASP A 263 1.38 -11.78 1.77
CA ASP A 263 1.35 -13.12 1.17
C ASP A 263 -0.01 -13.80 1.41
N PRO A 264 -0.70 -14.27 0.35
CA PRO A 264 -2.00 -14.93 0.47
C PRO A 264 -2.01 -16.17 1.36
N SER A 265 -0.87 -16.81 1.58
CA SER A 265 -0.75 -17.99 2.46
C SER A 265 -1.17 -17.71 3.90
N ILE A 266 -1.15 -16.46 4.33
CA ILE A 266 -1.59 -16.02 5.67
C ILE A 266 -3.12 -16.20 5.87
N PHE A 267 -3.88 -16.30 4.78
CA PHE A 267 -5.34 -16.44 4.79
C PHE A 267 -5.82 -17.90 4.68
N LYS A 268 -4.90 -18.84 4.75
CA LYS A 268 -5.23 -20.29 4.72
C LYS A 268 -5.65 -20.81 6.07
#